data_8ed4c4f80a2bbf7f947c798ace3b9eb1
#
_entry.id   8ed4c4f80a2bbf7f947c798ace3b9eb1
#
_cell.length_a   1.000
_cell.length_b   1.000
_cell.length_c   1.000
_cell.angle_alpha   90.00
_cell.angle_beta   90.00
_cell.angle_gamma   90.00
#
_symmetry.space_group_name_H-M   'P 1'
#
loop_
_entity.id
_entity.type
_entity.pdbx_description
1 polymer ?
#
loop_
_entity_poly.entity_id
_entity_poly.type
_entity_poly.pdbx_seq_one_letter_code
_entity_poly.pdbx_strand_id
1 'polypeptide(L)'
;YYREEYKHGLQQNPQFITLSRSFDSYLHPEGFAPLDAAPVSWVGDQDHEWRLDKEGIEEAIRDIIRSGDLGYGVVGSDIGGFSGSKIAPELYIRWTQFSAFCGLFLNGGHGERRLWERSLQELEIIRKFSWLHTELIPYIYSSLTNQRNGGQSLVSSGGGSYQYFFGQDIFCAPIFENSNSRTIKFPKGKWRYLFNPTNVYEGKKTLTFPLDEYPAFLREGAIIPMNVCRDYTGFGDSTSCGKTTLLINPGKTSLKFFVDPDTRKKYSVSVESKKGILIALDGEKPEYILKIIMDNSPLIVLADNQELVEKLEWNYIEADHLLIINPSSVIDRKQFYIQFRI
;
A
#
# COMPACT_ATOMS: atom_id res chain seq x y z
N TYR A 1 -27.02 -1.42 19.24
CA TYR A 1 -26.04 -2.44 19.60
C TYR A 1 -24.60 -1.97 19.37
N TYR A 2 -24.08 -1.82 18.12
CA TYR A 2 -22.66 -1.49 17.83
C TYR A 2 -22.14 -0.27 18.59
N ARG A 3 -22.89 0.85 18.59
CA ARG A 3 -22.48 2.07 19.29
C ARG A 3 -22.44 1.88 20.80
N GLU A 4 -23.33 1.10 21.36
CA GLU A 4 -23.42 0.84 22.79
C GLU A 4 -22.25 -0.02 23.27
N GLU A 5 -21.97 -1.11 22.53
CA GLU A 5 -20.82 -1.99 22.79
C GLU A 5 -19.50 -1.24 22.67
N TYR A 6 -19.33 -0.47 21.59
CA TYR A 6 -18.12 0.31 21.39
C TYR A 6 -17.91 1.37 22.46
N LYS A 7 -18.98 2.09 22.82
CA LYS A 7 -18.95 3.08 23.91
C LYS A 7 -18.62 2.45 25.25
N HIS A 8 -19.22 1.29 25.56
CA HIS A 8 -18.93 0.54 26.78
C HIS A 8 -17.46 0.09 26.81
N GLY A 9 -16.96 -0.45 25.72
CA GLY A 9 -15.55 -0.85 25.62
C GLY A 9 -14.59 0.32 25.84
N LEU A 10 -14.86 1.49 25.24
CA LEU A 10 -14.05 2.70 25.42
C LEU A 10 -14.05 3.23 26.86
N GLN A 11 -15.12 2.99 27.63
CA GLN A 11 -15.17 3.35 29.06
C GLN A 11 -14.22 2.48 29.89
N GLN A 12 -14.01 1.22 29.47
CA GLN A 12 -13.10 0.28 30.14
C GLN A 12 -11.64 0.44 29.67
N ASN A 13 -11.46 0.70 28.39
CA ASN A 13 -10.15 0.88 27.78
C ASN A 13 -10.21 1.94 26.67
N PRO A 14 -9.54 3.10 26.82
CA PRO A 14 -9.51 4.16 25.81
C PRO A 14 -8.94 3.71 24.44
N GLN A 15 -8.22 2.59 24.41
CA GLN A 15 -7.67 1.99 23.19
C GLN A 15 -8.52 0.82 22.67
N PHE A 16 -9.73 0.65 23.19
CA PHE A 16 -10.62 -0.42 22.74
C PHE A 16 -10.99 -0.28 21.26
N ILE A 17 -10.96 -1.38 20.55
CA ILE A 17 -11.41 -1.48 19.16
C ILE A 17 -12.40 -2.64 19.04
N THR A 18 -13.33 -2.49 18.10
CA THR A 18 -14.19 -3.59 17.66
C THR A 18 -13.74 -4.09 16.30
N LEU A 19 -13.76 -5.40 16.10
CA LEU A 19 -13.72 -6.04 14.80
C LEU A 19 -15.14 -6.54 14.49
N SER A 20 -15.76 -6.02 13.45
CA SER A 20 -17.15 -6.32 13.12
C SER A 20 -17.32 -6.68 11.65
N ARG A 21 -18.28 -7.55 11.34
CA ARG A 21 -18.80 -7.70 9.98
C ARG A 21 -19.77 -6.55 9.73
N SER A 22 -19.35 -5.56 8.95
CA SER A 22 -20.07 -4.29 8.78
C SER A 22 -20.87 -4.22 7.48
N PHE A 23 -20.63 -5.15 6.59
CA PHE A 23 -21.20 -5.23 5.25
C PHE A 23 -21.55 -6.67 4.91
N ASP A 24 -22.61 -6.86 4.16
CA ASP A 24 -23.01 -8.13 3.57
C ASP A 24 -23.66 -7.86 2.22
N SER A 25 -23.13 -8.44 1.15
CA SER A 25 -23.57 -8.15 -0.21
C SER A 25 -24.99 -8.65 -0.53
N TYR A 26 -25.51 -9.60 0.25
CA TYR A 26 -26.84 -10.18 0.04
C TYR A 26 -27.90 -9.57 0.94
N LEU A 27 -27.58 -9.36 2.22
CA LEU A 27 -28.54 -8.92 3.23
C LEU A 27 -28.47 -7.41 3.47
N HIS A 28 -27.28 -6.82 3.46
CA HIS A 28 -27.04 -5.43 3.80
C HIS A 28 -26.02 -4.76 2.87
N PRO A 29 -26.36 -4.60 1.58
CA PRO A 29 -25.43 -4.04 0.59
C PRO A 29 -25.14 -2.54 0.77
N GLU A 30 -25.88 -1.86 1.66
CA GLU A 30 -25.66 -0.47 2.08
C GLU A 30 -24.71 -0.34 3.30
N GLY A 31 -24.28 -1.48 3.87
CA GLY A 31 -23.64 -1.52 5.17
C GLY A 31 -24.60 -1.35 6.33
N PHE A 32 -24.33 -1.97 7.45
CA PHE A 32 -25.24 -1.95 8.62
C PHE A 32 -24.56 -1.55 9.93
N ALA A 33 -23.25 -1.71 10.05
CA ALA A 33 -22.54 -1.20 11.22
C ALA A 33 -22.25 0.31 11.04
N PRO A 34 -22.54 1.13 12.06
CA PRO A 34 -22.20 2.56 11.99
C PRO A 34 -20.71 2.79 11.89
N LEU A 35 -20.26 3.65 10.96
CA LEU A 35 -18.85 3.96 10.72
C LEU A 35 -18.13 4.47 11.99
N ASP A 36 -18.83 5.14 12.87
CA ASP A 36 -18.29 5.67 14.13
C ASP A 36 -18.14 4.61 15.24
N ALA A 37 -18.65 3.39 15.00
CA ALA A 37 -18.60 2.27 15.95
C ALA A 37 -18.02 0.97 15.35
N ALA A 38 -17.54 1.03 14.12
CA ALA A 38 -16.93 -0.09 13.41
C ALA A 38 -15.54 0.30 12.89
N PRO A 39 -14.56 0.61 13.79
CA PRO A 39 -13.25 1.06 13.39
C PRO A 39 -12.47 0.03 12.57
N VAL A 40 -12.73 -1.26 12.80
CA VAL A 40 -12.14 -2.37 12.05
C VAL A 40 -13.25 -3.33 11.62
N SER A 41 -13.19 -3.77 10.37
CA SER A 41 -14.19 -4.65 9.78
C SER A 41 -13.56 -5.75 8.95
N TRP A 42 -14.27 -6.90 8.85
CA TRP A 42 -13.97 -7.91 7.86
C TRP A 42 -15.23 -8.27 7.08
N VAL A 43 -15.06 -8.84 5.89
CA VAL A 43 -16.18 -9.07 4.96
C VAL A 43 -16.86 -10.45 5.10
N GLY A 44 -16.53 -11.20 6.16
CA GLY A 44 -17.19 -12.46 6.48
C GLY A 44 -16.40 -13.70 6.10
N ASP A 45 -17.07 -14.83 6.07
CA ASP A 45 -16.50 -16.18 6.11
C ASP A 45 -16.45 -16.80 4.70
N GLN A 46 -15.60 -16.29 3.83
CA GLN A 46 -15.40 -16.84 2.49
C GLN A 46 -14.85 -18.26 2.55
N ASP A 47 -15.10 -19.04 1.49
CA ASP A 47 -14.56 -20.38 1.31
C ASP A 47 -13.12 -20.36 0.74
N HIS A 48 -12.39 -21.48 0.92
CA HIS A 48 -11.06 -21.70 0.34
C HIS A 48 -11.15 -21.91 -1.18
N GLU A 49 -11.71 -20.93 -1.88
CA GLU A 49 -12.07 -21.00 -3.29
C GLU A 49 -11.68 -19.71 -4.03
N TRP A 50 -11.67 -19.81 -5.36
CA TRP A 50 -11.35 -18.67 -6.23
C TRP A 50 -12.60 -17.86 -6.59
N ARG A 51 -13.66 -18.52 -6.95
CA ARG A 51 -14.79 -17.98 -7.70
C ARG A 51 -15.83 -17.32 -6.78
N LEU A 52 -16.53 -16.31 -7.36
CA LEU A 52 -17.63 -15.60 -6.71
C LEU A 52 -18.80 -16.52 -6.32
N ASP A 53 -19.19 -17.43 -7.23
CA ASP A 53 -20.30 -18.38 -6.99
C ASP A 53 -19.95 -19.50 -6.01
N LYS A 54 -18.75 -19.47 -5.46
CA LYS A 54 -18.22 -20.35 -4.42
C LYS A 54 -17.75 -19.57 -3.20
N GLU A 55 -18.20 -18.31 -3.06
CA GLU A 55 -17.85 -17.44 -1.95
C GLU A 55 -16.33 -17.35 -1.70
N GLY A 56 -15.54 -17.28 -2.79
CA GLY A 56 -14.08 -17.31 -2.76
C GLY A 56 -13.42 -15.93 -2.72
N ILE A 57 -12.13 -15.86 -3.10
CA ILE A 57 -11.35 -14.61 -3.12
C ILE A 57 -11.99 -13.53 -4.00
N GLU A 58 -12.68 -13.92 -5.07
CA GLU A 58 -13.37 -12.97 -5.96
C GLU A 58 -14.47 -12.21 -5.20
N GLU A 59 -15.18 -12.87 -4.29
CA GLU A 59 -16.16 -12.24 -3.40
C GLU A 59 -15.49 -11.32 -2.40
N ALA A 60 -14.42 -11.78 -1.73
CA ALA A 60 -13.68 -10.96 -0.77
C ALA A 60 -13.20 -9.65 -1.40
N ILE A 61 -12.64 -9.70 -2.63
CA ILE A 61 -12.19 -8.50 -3.36
C ILE A 61 -13.37 -7.56 -3.63
N ARG A 62 -14.50 -8.09 -4.15
CA ARG A 62 -15.70 -7.31 -4.41
C ARG A 62 -16.20 -6.60 -3.16
N ASP A 63 -16.29 -7.33 -2.06
CA ASP A 63 -16.91 -6.86 -0.82
C ASP A 63 -15.98 -5.89 -0.07
N ILE A 64 -14.66 -6.04 -0.15
CA ILE A 64 -13.70 -5.07 0.38
C ILE A 64 -13.77 -3.76 -0.41
N ILE A 65 -13.80 -3.80 -1.75
CA ILE A 65 -13.95 -2.59 -2.57
C ILE A 65 -15.26 -1.90 -2.23
N ARG A 66 -16.36 -2.65 -2.16
CA ARG A 66 -17.67 -2.10 -1.82
C ARG A 66 -17.71 -1.50 -0.42
N SER A 67 -17.12 -2.17 0.57
CA SER A 67 -17.00 -1.64 1.93
C SER A 67 -16.22 -0.32 1.96
N GLY A 68 -15.15 -0.24 1.20
CA GLY A 68 -14.36 0.99 1.07
C GLY A 68 -15.19 2.14 0.45
N ASP A 69 -15.94 1.87 -0.62
CA ASP A 69 -16.85 2.86 -1.25
C ASP A 69 -17.96 3.33 -0.29
N LEU A 70 -18.35 2.50 0.68
CA LEU A 70 -19.28 2.85 1.77
C LEU A 70 -18.63 3.61 2.92
N GLY A 71 -17.31 3.78 2.92
CA GLY A 71 -16.57 4.55 3.90
C GLY A 71 -15.89 3.75 5.02
N TYR A 72 -15.96 2.41 4.99
CA TYR A 72 -15.21 1.59 5.96
C TYR A 72 -13.72 1.61 5.60
N GLY A 73 -12.88 2.14 6.50
CA GLY A 73 -11.46 2.39 6.21
C GLY A 73 -10.58 1.18 6.43
N VAL A 74 -10.67 0.56 7.62
CA VAL A 74 -9.85 -0.61 7.99
C VAL A 74 -10.66 -1.88 7.74
N VAL A 75 -10.60 -2.39 6.52
CA VAL A 75 -11.35 -3.57 6.09
C VAL A 75 -10.39 -4.60 5.50
N GLY A 76 -10.70 -5.88 5.76
CA GLY A 76 -9.99 -7.03 5.19
C GLY A 76 -10.87 -8.27 5.14
N SER A 77 -10.26 -9.38 4.77
CA SER A 77 -10.85 -10.72 4.76
C SER A 77 -9.89 -11.72 5.38
N ASP A 78 -10.38 -12.89 5.75
CA ASP A 78 -9.54 -14.02 6.16
C ASP A 78 -8.68 -14.48 4.99
N ILE A 79 -7.35 -14.42 5.14
CA ILE A 79 -6.39 -14.80 4.10
C ILE A 79 -6.56 -16.28 3.77
N GLY A 80 -6.86 -16.57 2.51
CA GLY A 80 -7.12 -17.92 2.03
C GLY A 80 -8.58 -18.37 2.19
N GLY A 81 -9.46 -17.52 2.74
CA GLY A 81 -10.84 -17.84 3.10
C GLY A 81 -10.97 -18.38 4.52
N PHE A 82 -12.15 -18.35 5.10
CA PHE A 82 -12.43 -18.82 6.47
C PHE A 82 -12.74 -20.31 6.51
N SER A 83 -13.58 -20.81 5.58
CA SER A 83 -14.16 -22.15 5.60
C SER A 83 -13.44 -23.14 4.69
N GLY A 84 -13.23 -24.36 5.19
CA GLY A 84 -12.61 -25.47 4.47
C GLY A 84 -11.49 -26.16 5.25
N SER A 85 -10.90 -27.23 4.67
CA SER A 85 -9.86 -28.02 5.34
C SER A 85 -8.44 -27.73 4.82
N LYS A 86 -8.29 -27.51 3.53
CA LYS A 86 -7.00 -27.20 2.88
C LYS A 86 -7.13 -25.93 2.06
N ILE A 87 -6.08 -25.13 2.11
CA ILE A 87 -5.93 -23.94 1.28
C ILE A 87 -4.86 -24.22 0.25
N ALA A 88 -5.20 -24.17 -1.04
CA ALA A 88 -4.23 -24.35 -2.13
C ALA A 88 -3.11 -23.30 -2.02
N PRO A 89 -1.84 -23.67 -2.25
CA PRO A 89 -0.70 -22.74 -2.14
C PRO A 89 -0.88 -21.46 -2.94
N GLU A 90 -1.29 -21.57 -4.20
CA GLU A 90 -1.50 -20.42 -5.09
C GLU A 90 -2.61 -19.50 -4.59
N LEU A 91 -3.71 -20.05 -4.09
CA LEU A 91 -4.81 -19.28 -3.52
C LEU A 91 -4.36 -18.52 -2.27
N TYR A 92 -3.65 -19.21 -1.36
CA TYR A 92 -3.17 -18.59 -0.13
C TYR A 92 -2.19 -17.45 -0.42
N ILE A 93 -1.28 -17.63 -1.38
CA ILE A 93 -0.33 -16.61 -1.84
C ILE A 93 -1.07 -15.43 -2.45
N ARG A 94 -1.98 -15.65 -3.43
CA ARG A 94 -2.72 -14.56 -4.09
C ARG A 94 -3.60 -13.78 -3.10
N TRP A 95 -4.16 -14.47 -2.13
CA TRP A 95 -4.94 -13.81 -1.07
C TRP A 95 -4.05 -13.00 -0.11
N THR A 96 -2.89 -13.54 0.27
CA THR A 96 -1.88 -12.81 1.06
C THR A 96 -1.42 -11.53 0.34
N GLN A 97 -1.16 -11.62 -0.95
CA GLN A 97 -0.79 -10.49 -1.79
C GLN A 97 -1.89 -9.42 -1.83
N PHE A 98 -3.12 -9.82 -2.04
CA PHE A 98 -4.27 -8.93 -2.00
C PHE A 98 -4.42 -8.25 -0.64
N SER A 99 -4.33 -9.02 0.45
CA SER A 99 -4.47 -8.50 1.81
C SER A 99 -3.39 -7.49 2.20
N ALA A 100 -2.20 -7.55 1.58
CA ALA A 100 -1.16 -6.55 1.81
C ALA A 100 -1.57 -5.13 1.37
N PHE A 101 -2.53 -5.03 0.45
CA PHE A 101 -3.10 -3.77 -0.04
C PHE A 101 -4.57 -3.59 0.41
N CYS A 102 -4.86 -4.04 1.63
CA CYS A 102 -6.12 -3.79 2.34
C CYS A 102 -5.86 -3.00 3.62
N GLY A 103 -6.91 -2.50 4.27
CA GLY A 103 -6.78 -1.83 5.55
C GLY A 103 -6.50 -2.79 6.72
N LEU A 104 -6.88 -4.04 6.59
CA LEU A 104 -6.69 -5.11 7.56
C LEU A 104 -6.01 -6.31 6.91
N PHE A 105 -4.91 -6.76 7.49
CA PHE A 105 -4.22 -8.00 7.13
C PHE A 105 -4.56 -9.06 8.17
N LEU A 106 -5.48 -9.97 7.87
CA LEU A 106 -6.06 -10.93 8.81
C LEU A 106 -5.83 -12.37 8.35
N ASN A 107 -5.16 -13.18 9.18
CA ASN A 107 -4.99 -14.62 8.94
C ASN A 107 -5.82 -15.42 9.96
N GLY A 108 -7.14 -15.32 9.84
CA GLY A 108 -8.13 -16.04 10.66
C GLY A 108 -8.80 -17.20 9.94
N GLY A 109 -9.60 -18.01 10.65
CA GLY A 109 -10.47 -19.03 10.08
C GLY A 109 -10.03 -20.46 10.26
N HIS A 110 -10.71 -21.38 9.60
CA HIS A 110 -10.42 -22.81 9.57
C HIS A 110 -9.33 -23.16 8.54
N GLY A 111 -9.11 -24.45 8.32
CA GLY A 111 -8.11 -24.95 7.40
C GLY A 111 -6.67 -24.90 7.95
N GLU A 112 -5.73 -25.35 7.13
CA GLU A 112 -4.32 -25.39 7.51
C GLU A 112 -3.68 -24.00 7.40
N ARG A 113 -3.46 -23.37 8.55
CA ARG A 113 -2.90 -22.02 8.65
C ARG A 113 -1.54 -21.97 9.33
N ARG A 114 -1.01 -23.11 9.72
CA ARG A 114 0.32 -23.22 10.33
C ARG A 114 1.38 -22.91 9.30
N LEU A 115 2.01 -21.75 9.40
CA LEU A 115 3.00 -21.29 8.43
C LEU A 115 4.19 -22.26 8.32
N TRP A 116 4.56 -22.92 9.41
CA TRP A 116 5.66 -23.90 9.42
C TRP A 116 5.37 -25.20 8.67
N GLU A 117 4.13 -25.44 8.26
CA GLU A 117 3.74 -26.57 7.39
C GLU A 117 3.82 -26.21 5.90
N ARG A 118 4.06 -24.95 5.58
CA ARG A 118 4.13 -24.46 4.20
C ARG A 118 5.54 -24.59 3.64
N SER A 119 5.66 -24.68 2.31
CA SER A 119 6.96 -24.73 1.64
C SER A 119 7.77 -23.44 1.87
N LEU A 120 9.09 -23.53 1.69
CA LEU A 120 9.98 -22.36 1.81
C LEU A 120 9.60 -21.25 0.83
N GLN A 121 9.21 -21.61 -0.39
CA GLN A 121 8.77 -20.64 -1.40
C GLN A 121 7.51 -19.88 -0.95
N GLU A 122 6.49 -20.60 -0.41
CA GLU A 122 5.30 -19.96 0.15
C GLU A 122 5.67 -19.01 1.30
N LEU A 123 6.52 -19.46 2.22
CA LEU A 123 6.96 -18.65 3.36
C LEU A 123 7.69 -17.37 2.96
N GLU A 124 8.54 -17.43 1.93
CA GLU A 124 9.26 -16.26 1.43
C GLU A 124 8.28 -15.23 0.85
N ILE A 125 7.31 -15.68 0.07
CA ILE A 125 6.29 -14.79 -0.52
C ILE A 125 5.37 -14.21 0.56
N ILE A 126 4.88 -15.05 1.47
CA ILE A 126 4.02 -14.61 2.59
C ILE A 126 4.76 -13.58 3.45
N ARG A 127 6.04 -13.83 3.78
CA ARG A 127 6.89 -12.89 4.51
C ARG A 127 7.04 -11.56 3.79
N LYS A 128 7.35 -11.58 2.47
CA LYS A 128 7.46 -10.37 1.65
C LYS A 128 6.21 -9.51 1.77
N PHE A 129 5.03 -10.07 1.56
CA PHE A 129 3.80 -9.29 1.53
C PHE A 129 3.26 -8.91 2.91
N SER A 130 3.48 -9.73 3.96
CA SER A 130 3.13 -9.35 5.32
C SER A 130 4.03 -8.20 5.83
N TRP A 131 5.32 -8.21 5.51
CA TRP A 131 6.21 -7.09 5.80
C TRP A 131 5.87 -5.86 4.97
N LEU A 132 5.50 -6.01 3.70
CA LEU A 132 5.06 -4.89 2.86
C LEU A 132 3.85 -4.17 3.47
N HIS A 133 2.85 -4.92 3.97
CA HIS A 133 1.72 -4.32 4.67
C HIS A 133 2.18 -3.50 5.90
N THR A 134 3.10 -4.05 6.68
CA THR A 134 3.68 -3.36 7.84
C THR A 134 4.49 -2.12 7.43
N GLU A 135 5.29 -2.21 6.39
CA GLU A 135 6.05 -1.08 5.86
C GLU A 135 5.16 0.04 5.31
N LEU A 136 3.99 -0.29 4.79
CA LEU A 136 3.01 0.68 4.29
C LEU A 136 2.18 1.36 5.41
N ILE A 137 2.36 1.04 6.68
CA ILE A 137 1.60 1.65 7.78
C ILE A 137 1.62 3.18 7.76
N PRO A 138 2.73 3.90 7.52
CA PRO A 138 2.71 5.35 7.43
C PRO A 138 1.80 5.88 6.32
N TYR A 139 1.75 5.22 5.18
CA TYR A 139 0.87 5.54 4.08
C TYR A 139 -0.60 5.23 4.39
N ILE A 140 -0.87 4.04 4.95
CA ILE A 140 -2.21 3.61 5.39
C ILE A 140 -2.76 4.58 6.42
N TYR A 141 -1.98 4.90 7.47
CA TYR A 141 -2.38 5.78 8.55
C TYR A 141 -2.71 7.20 8.05
N SER A 142 -1.87 7.75 7.18
CA SER A 142 -2.10 9.06 6.57
C SER A 142 -3.36 9.05 5.69
N SER A 143 -3.59 7.98 4.93
CA SER A 143 -4.78 7.82 4.09
C SER A 143 -6.06 7.73 4.93
N LEU A 144 -6.05 6.96 6.02
CA LEU A 144 -7.18 6.85 6.96
C LEU A 144 -7.46 8.18 7.69
N THR A 145 -6.41 8.91 8.05
CA THR A 145 -6.55 10.25 8.64
C THR A 145 -7.20 11.21 7.64
N ASN A 146 -6.79 11.17 6.38
CA ASN A 146 -7.40 11.96 5.30
C ASN A 146 -8.88 11.57 5.08
N GLN A 147 -9.19 10.28 5.05
CA GLN A 147 -10.56 9.76 4.92
C GLN A 147 -11.46 10.29 6.05
N ARG A 148 -11.01 10.28 7.31
CA ARG A 148 -11.76 10.83 8.45
C ARG A 148 -12.04 12.33 8.33
N ASN A 149 -11.23 13.05 7.55
CA ASN A 149 -11.41 14.47 7.25
C ASN A 149 -12.20 14.72 5.95
N GLY A 150 -12.94 13.72 5.47
CA GLY A 150 -13.77 13.83 4.25
C GLY A 150 -13.04 13.56 2.95
N GLY A 151 -11.81 13.05 2.99
CA GLY A 151 -11.07 12.61 1.80
C GLY A 151 -11.51 11.24 1.30
N GLN A 152 -10.81 10.76 0.27
CA GLN A 152 -11.05 9.45 -0.35
C GLN A 152 -10.81 8.32 0.64
N SER A 153 -11.64 7.27 0.56
CA SER A 153 -11.44 6.02 1.31
C SER A 153 -10.10 5.36 0.98
N LEU A 154 -9.53 4.65 1.96
CA LEU A 154 -8.27 3.91 1.77
C LEU A 154 -8.40 2.89 0.62
N VAL A 155 -9.49 2.14 0.56
CA VAL A 155 -9.84 1.31 -0.59
C VAL A 155 -11.02 1.94 -1.30
N SER A 156 -10.93 2.13 -2.61
CA SER A 156 -12.01 2.69 -3.42
C SER A 156 -11.98 2.17 -4.85
N SER A 157 -13.13 2.09 -5.51
CA SER A 157 -13.27 1.57 -6.86
C SER A 157 -12.30 2.20 -7.86
N GLY A 158 -11.61 1.37 -8.66
CA GLY A 158 -10.59 1.78 -9.63
C GLY A 158 -11.06 1.84 -11.09
N GLY A 159 -12.39 1.83 -11.35
CA GLY A 159 -12.96 1.97 -12.71
C GLY A 159 -12.88 0.71 -13.60
N GLY A 160 -12.54 -0.44 -13.05
CA GLY A 160 -12.57 -1.75 -13.69
C GLY A 160 -13.09 -2.81 -12.71
N SER A 161 -13.54 -3.97 -13.23
CA SER A 161 -13.97 -5.08 -12.37
C SER A 161 -12.79 -5.56 -11.52
N TYR A 162 -13.02 -5.63 -10.20
CA TYR A 162 -12.00 -6.08 -9.22
C TYR A 162 -10.67 -5.31 -9.32
N GLN A 163 -10.75 -4.00 -9.61
CA GLN A 163 -9.63 -3.07 -9.62
C GLN A 163 -9.94 -1.93 -8.66
N TYR A 164 -8.94 -1.47 -7.90
CA TYR A 164 -9.18 -0.48 -6.88
C TYR A 164 -7.97 0.43 -6.66
N PHE A 165 -8.21 1.58 -6.06
CA PHE A 165 -7.18 2.43 -5.49
C PHE A 165 -6.95 2.03 -4.04
N PHE A 166 -5.68 1.90 -3.66
CA PHE A 166 -5.24 1.81 -2.28
C PHE A 166 -4.59 3.16 -1.89
N GLY A 167 -5.32 3.93 -1.10
CA GLY A 167 -5.06 5.35 -0.96
C GLY A 167 -5.25 6.10 -2.29
N GLN A 168 -4.53 7.20 -2.46
CA GLN A 168 -4.62 8.02 -3.68
C GLN A 168 -3.61 7.64 -4.75
N ASP A 169 -2.56 6.92 -4.41
CA ASP A 169 -1.34 6.82 -5.21
C ASP A 169 -0.99 5.42 -5.70
N ILE A 170 -1.62 4.38 -5.13
CA ILE A 170 -1.43 2.99 -5.54
C ILE A 170 -2.70 2.48 -6.20
N PHE A 171 -2.56 1.87 -7.37
CA PHE A 171 -3.63 1.20 -8.11
C PHE A 171 -3.39 -0.29 -8.12
N CYS A 172 -4.36 -1.08 -7.71
CA CYS A 172 -4.30 -2.52 -7.56
C CYS A 172 -5.26 -3.23 -8.51
N ALA A 173 -4.79 -4.33 -9.10
CA ALA A 173 -5.60 -5.18 -9.98
C ALA A 173 -5.41 -6.66 -9.60
N PRO A 174 -5.97 -7.13 -8.47
CA PRO A 174 -5.75 -8.47 -7.94
C PRO A 174 -5.96 -9.59 -8.96
N ILE A 175 -5.17 -10.65 -8.85
CA ILE A 175 -5.40 -11.92 -9.54
C ILE A 175 -6.32 -12.74 -8.63
N PHE A 176 -7.50 -13.08 -9.12
CA PHE A 176 -8.54 -13.81 -8.40
C PHE A 176 -8.95 -15.13 -9.08
N GLU A 177 -8.10 -15.60 -9.98
CA GLU A 177 -8.22 -16.87 -10.68
C GLU A 177 -6.91 -17.65 -10.50
N ASN A 178 -6.94 -18.96 -10.68
CA ASN A 178 -5.71 -19.76 -10.72
C ASN A 178 -4.95 -19.51 -12.03
N SER A 179 -4.36 -18.34 -12.12
CA SER A 179 -3.68 -17.80 -13.29
C SER A 179 -2.53 -16.87 -12.87
N ASN A 180 -1.57 -16.70 -13.78
CA ASN A 180 -0.54 -15.67 -13.66
C ASN A 180 -0.81 -14.44 -14.56
N SER A 181 -1.93 -14.42 -15.27
CA SER A 181 -2.28 -13.34 -16.20
C SER A 181 -3.40 -12.47 -15.66
N ARG A 182 -3.28 -11.17 -15.88
CA ARG A 182 -4.32 -10.19 -15.53
C ARG A 182 -4.49 -9.16 -16.64
N THR A 183 -5.72 -9.01 -17.13
CA THR A 183 -6.08 -7.88 -17.99
C THR A 183 -6.45 -6.69 -17.13
N ILE A 184 -5.70 -5.60 -17.28
CA ILE A 184 -5.81 -4.39 -16.47
C ILE A 184 -6.28 -3.25 -17.34
N LYS A 185 -7.29 -2.51 -16.88
CA LYS A 185 -7.71 -1.24 -17.45
C LYS A 185 -7.18 -0.12 -16.57
N PHE A 186 -6.04 0.43 -16.95
CA PHE A 186 -5.42 1.53 -16.18
C PHE A 186 -6.33 2.76 -16.18
N PRO A 187 -6.52 3.41 -15.03
CA PRO A 187 -7.15 4.73 -14.98
C PRO A 187 -6.35 5.74 -15.80
N LYS A 188 -7.00 6.87 -16.17
CA LYS A 188 -6.32 7.93 -16.93
C LYS A 188 -5.05 8.42 -16.23
N GLY A 189 -3.96 8.51 -16.96
CA GLY A 189 -2.64 8.92 -16.49
C GLY A 189 -1.58 7.84 -16.69
N LYS A 190 -0.38 8.11 -16.21
CA LYS A 190 0.76 7.22 -16.33
C LYS A 190 0.98 6.45 -15.02
N TRP A 191 1.27 5.17 -15.17
CA TRP A 191 1.43 4.24 -14.06
C TRP A 191 2.75 3.48 -14.19
N ARG A 192 3.44 3.26 -13.08
CA ARG A 192 4.63 2.43 -13.03
C ARG A 192 4.41 1.25 -12.10
N TYR A 193 4.94 0.09 -12.45
CA TYR A 193 4.84 -1.09 -11.60
C TYR A 193 5.61 -0.86 -10.28
N LEU A 194 4.96 -1.13 -9.15
CA LEU A 194 5.51 -0.82 -7.82
C LEU A 194 6.84 -1.52 -7.55
N PHE A 195 6.97 -2.78 -7.98
CA PHE A 195 8.15 -3.61 -7.69
C PHE A 195 9.24 -3.53 -8.76
N ASN A 196 8.93 -2.96 -9.93
CA ASN A 196 9.88 -2.67 -10.99
C ASN A 196 9.37 -1.48 -11.82
N PRO A 197 9.76 -0.25 -11.47
CA PRO A 197 9.19 0.96 -12.05
C PRO A 197 9.79 1.35 -13.41
N THR A 198 10.54 0.48 -14.08
CA THR A 198 11.21 0.77 -15.35
C THR A 198 10.23 1.06 -16.51
N ASN A 199 9.04 0.46 -16.51
CA ASN A 199 8.06 0.61 -17.55
C ASN A 199 6.89 1.53 -17.15
N VAL A 200 6.38 2.28 -18.13
CA VAL A 200 5.16 3.09 -17.99
C VAL A 200 3.99 2.36 -18.62
N TYR A 201 2.87 2.33 -17.92
CA TYR A 201 1.63 1.68 -18.34
C TYR A 201 0.50 2.68 -18.47
N GLU A 202 -0.31 2.51 -19.53
CA GLU A 202 -1.50 3.29 -19.82
C GLU A 202 -2.53 2.43 -20.57
N GLY A 203 -3.80 2.81 -20.50
CA GLY A 203 -4.89 2.17 -21.26
C GLY A 203 -5.20 0.76 -20.79
N LYS A 204 -5.48 -0.16 -21.70
CA LYS A 204 -5.78 -1.57 -21.40
C LYS A 204 -4.60 -2.46 -21.78
N LYS A 205 -4.13 -3.26 -20.84
CA LYS A 205 -3.00 -4.18 -21.01
C LYS A 205 -3.31 -5.54 -20.39
N THR A 206 -2.83 -6.61 -21.00
CA THR A 206 -2.76 -7.93 -20.38
C THR A 206 -1.32 -8.18 -19.99
N LEU A 207 -1.08 -8.41 -18.71
CA LEU A 207 0.25 -8.58 -18.12
C LEU A 207 0.33 -9.92 -17.39
N THR A 208 1.54 -10.45 -17.27
CA THR A 208 1.82 -11.67 -16.53
C THR A 208 2.58 -11.33 -15.24
N PHE A 209 2.14 -11.93 -14.14
CA PHE A 209 2.73 -11.77 -12.81
C PHE A 209 3.04 -13.16 -12.26
N PRO A 210 4.31 -13.56 -12.18
CA PRO A 210 4.71 -14.75 -11.43
C PRO A 210 4.11 -14.80 -10.03
N LEU A 211 4.15 -15.95 -9.38
CA LEU A 211 3.46 -16.14 -8.10
C LEU A 211 3.99 -15.24 -6.98
N ASP A 212 5.23 -14.81 -7.07
CA ASP A 212 5.89 -13.87 -6.14
C ASP A 212 5.66 -12.39 -6.47
N GLU A 213 4.87 -12.09 -7.50
CA GLU A 213 4.52 -10.74 -7.95
C GLU A 213 3.03 -10.44 -7.82
N TYR A 214 2.70 -9.17 -7.60
CA TYR A 214 1.31 -8.69 -7.45
C TYR A 214 1.07 -7.42 -8.26
N PRO A 215 -0.07 -7.31 -8.98
CA PRO A 215 -0.38 -6.14 -9.80
C PRO A 215 -0.70 -4.89 -8.98
N ALA A 216 0.33 -4.20 -8.49
CA ALA A 216 0.24 -2.91 -7.84
C ALA A 216 1.07 -1.87 -8.59
N PHE A 217 0.50 -0.68 -8.81
CA PHE A 217 1.09 0.36 -9.66
C PHE A 217 1.04 1.72 -8.99
N LEU A 218 2.14 2.47 -9.10
CA LEU A 218 2.26 3.86 -8.66
C LEU A 218 1.83 4.80 -9.77
N ARG A 219 0.95 5.74 -9.45
CA ARG A 219 0.64 6.79 -10.43
C ARG A 219 1.78 7.81 -10.55
N GLU A 220 1.82 8.53 -11.66
CA GLU A 220 2.65 9.73 -11.81
C GLU A 220 2.24 10.77 -10.76
N GLY A 221 3.20 11.28 -9.99
CA GLY A 221 2.99 12.16 -8.85
C GLY A 221 2.75 11.46 -7.51
N ALA A 222 2.93 10.14 -7.43
CA ALA A 222 2.82 9.39 -6.18
C ALA A 222 3.95 9.72 -5.20
N ILE A 223 3.60 9.77 -3.91
CA ILE A 223 4.54 9.88 -2.79
C ILE A 223 4.07 8.91 -1.71
N ILE A 224 4.86 7.87 -1.44
CA ILE A 224 4.51 6.79 -0.52
C ILE A 224 5.49 6.78 0.65
N PRO A 225 5.08 7.22 1.84
CA PRO A 225 5.87 7.04 3.06
C PRO A 225 5.80 5.59 3.52
N MET A 226 6.95 4.99 3.82
CA MET A 226 7.10 3.61 4.26
C MET A 226 8.02 3.52 5.48
N ASN A 227 7.78 2.54 6.34
CA ASN A 227 8.64 2.21 7.49
C ASN A 227 9.44 0.94 7.20
N VAL A 228 10.53 1.07 6.44
CA VAL A 228 11.35 -0.05 5.99
C VAL A 228 12.44 -0.35 7.02
N CYS A 229 12.48 -1.60 7.50
CA CYS A 229 13.48 -2.07 8.47
C CYS A 229 14.19 -3.37 8.04
N ARG A 230 13.78 -3.95 6.92
CA ARG A 230 14.25 -5.27 6.48
C ARG A 230 14.38 -5.31 4.95
N ASP A 231 15.11 -6.26 4.45
CA ASP A 231 15.35 -6.48 3.03
C ASP A 231 14.32 -7.41 2.34
N TYR A 232 13.24 -7.77 3.04
CA TYR A 232 12.28 -8.76 2.55
C TYR A 232 11.43 -8.26 1.38
N THR A 233 11.23 -6.96 1.27
CA THR A 233 10.31 -6.35 0.31
C THR A 233 11.01 -5.75 -0.91
N GLY A 234 12.35 -5.56 -0.83
CA GLY A 234 13.14 -4.87 -1.83
C GLY A 234 13.12 -3.33 -1.71
N PHE A 235 12.36 -2.77 -0.76
CA PHE A 235 12.29 -1.31 -0.56
C PHE A 235 13.38 -0.75 0.34
N GLY A 236 14.26 -1.56 0.89
CA GLY A 236 15.40 -1.15 1.71
C GLY A 236 15.91 -2.30 2.55
N ASP A 237 16.62 -1.98 3.60
CA ASP A 237 17.24 -2.93 4.52
C ASP A 237 17.28 -2.37 5.96
N SER A 238 18.06 -2.98 6.83
CA SER A 238 18.19 -2.57 8.23
C SER A 238 18.76 -1.15 8.43
N THR A 239 19.44 -0.57 7.43
CA THR A 239 19.98 0.81 7.50
C THR A 239 18.88 1.86 7.37
N SER A 240 17.71 1.46 6.88
CA SER A 240 16.51 2.29 6.77
C SER A 240 15.69 2.33 8.07
N CYS A 241 16.02 1.47 9.04
CA CYS A 241 15.24 1.33 10.27
C CYS A 241 15.23 2.62 11.10
N GLY A 242 14.05 3.00 11.60
CA GLY A 242 13.85 4.26 12.34
C GLY A 242 13.71 5.50 11.46
N LYS A 243 13.78 5.35 10.14
CA LYS A 243 13.59 6.43 9.16
C LYS A 243 12.38 6.16 8.28
N THR A 244 11.72 7.21 7.84
CA THR A 244 10.65 7.08 6.84
C THR A 244 11.26 7.02 5.44
N THR A 245 11.08 5.92 4.73
CA THR A 245 11.41 5.83 3.31
C THR A 245 10.30 6.50 2.49
N LEU A 246 10.63 7.57 1.77
CA LEU A 246 9.72 8.25 0.86
C LEU A 246 9.96 7.74 -0.57
N LEU A 247 9.09 6.83 -1.04
CA LEU A 247 9.11 6.39 -2.44
C LEU A 247 8.32 7.38 -3.29
N ILE A 248 9.00 8.01 -4.24
CA ILE A 248 8.48 9.12 -5.06
C ILE A 248 8.51 8.71 -6.53
N ASN A 249 7.34 8.72 -7.18
CA ASN A 249 7.23 8.69 -8.64
C ASN A 249 6.90 10.11 -9.12
N PRO A 250 7.88 10.91 -9.55
CA PRO A 250 7.67 12.32 -9.82
C PRO A 250 6.63 12.57 -10.92
N GLY A 251 5.74 13.52 -10.66
CA GLY A 251 4.83 14.08 -11.65
C GLY A 251 5.17 15.55 -11.92
N LYS A 252 4.37 16.21 -12.75
CA LYS A 252 4.56 17.65 -13.04
C LYS A 252 4.55 18.50 -11.76
N THR A 253 3.58 18.24 -10.89
CA THR A 253 3.45 18.88 -9.58
C THR A 253 2.67 17.96 -8.64
N SER A 254 3.16 17.78 -7.43
CA SER A 254 2.48 17.01 -6.37
C SER A 254 2.66 17.73 -5.04
N LEU A 255 1.63 17.69 -4.20
CA LEU A 255 1.69 18.10 -2.79
C LEU A 255 0.90 17.09 -1.98
N LYS A 256 1.53 16.47 -1.00
CA LYS A 256 0.93 15.47 -0.13
C LYS A 256 1.15 15.82 1.33
N PHE A 257 0.14 15.52 2.14
CA PHE A 257 0.15 15.71 3.57
C PHE A 257 0.13 14.36 4.26
N PHE A 258 1.00 14.19 5.24
CA PHE A 258 1.18 12.97 5.98
C PHE A 258 1.10 13.20 7.49
N VAL A 259 0.77 12.12 8.19
CA VAL A 259 0.79 12.07 9.64
C VAL A 259 1.65 10.88 10.05
N ASP A 260 2.69 11.14 10.81
CA ASP A 260 3.53 10.09 11.37
C ASP A 260 2.70 9.23 12.35
N PRO A 261 2.66 7.91 12.19
CA PRO A 261 1.80 7.04 13.00
C PRO A 261 2.22 6.98 14.47
N ASP A 262 3.50 7.14 14.78
CA ASP A 262 4.05 7.00 16.12
C ASP A 262 3.97 8.31 16.91
N THR A 263 4.45 9.39 16.29
CA THR A 263 4.55 10.72 16.94
C THR A 263 3.31 11.58 16.74
N ARG A 264 2.42 11.24 15.79
CA ARG A 264 1.25 12.03 15.36
C ARG A 264 1.60 13.39 14.75
N LYS A 265 2.86 13.64 14.48
CA LYS A 265 3.34 14.86 13.85
C LYS A 265 2.93 14.92 12.39
N LYS A 266 2.66 16.13 11.92
CA LYS A 266 2.20 16.39 10.54
C LYS A 266 3.32 16.97 9.71
N TYR A 267 3.47 16.47 8.51
CA TYR A 267 4.41 17.00 7.52
C TYR A 267 3.83 16.96 6.11
N SER A 268 4.43 17.70 5.22
CA SER A 268 4.08 17.66 3.80
C SER A 268 5.31 17.44 2.94
N VAL A 269 5.09 16.85 1.78
CA VAL A 269 6.09 16.67 0.73
C VAL A 269 5.53 17.23 -0.56
N SER A 270 6.26 18.17 -1.16
CA SER A 270 5.95 18.70 -2.48
C SER A 270 7.02 18.27 -3.49
N VAL A 271 6.58 18.00 -4.71
CA VAL A 271 7.44 17.65 -5.84
C VAL A 271 7.03 18.49 -7.03
N GLU A 272 7.98 19.14 -7.68
CA GLU A 272 7.79 19.87 -8.92
C GLU A 272 8.84 19.46 -9.95
N SER A 273 8.41 19.01 -11.13
CA SER A 273 9.29 18.61 -12.23
C SER A 273 9.17 19.61 -13.39
N LYS A 274 10.29 20.29 -13.70
CA LYS A 274 10.43 21.24 -14.84
C LYS A 274 11.73 20.92 -15.58
N LYS A 275 12.78 21.71 -15.37
CA LYS A 275 14.13 21.47 -15.89
C LYS A 275 14.94 20.50 -14.99
N GLY A 276 14.39 20.11 -13.88
CA GLY A 276 14.88 19.20 -12.86
C GLY A 276 13.72 18.82 -11.95
N ILE A 277 14.00 18.03 -10.91
CA ILE A 277 13.02 17.69 -9.88
C ILE A 277 13.35 18.49 -8.63
N LEU A 278 12.41 19.29 -8.18
CA LEU A 278 12.45 19.97 -6.89
C LEU A 278 11.58 19.22 -5.90
N ILE A 279 12.13 18.83 -4.76
CA ILE A 279 11.42 18.18 -3.66
C ILE A 279 11.57 19.07 -2.43
N ALA A 280 10.47 19.40 -1.76
CA ALA A 280 10.51 20.12 -0.51
C ALA A 280 9.69 19.39 0.56
N LEU A 281 10.25 19.33 1.77
CA LEU A 281 9.62 18.75 2.96
C LEU A 281 9.38 19.87 3.97
N ASP A 282 8.16 19.96 4.47
CA ASP A 282 7.76 20.98 5.44
C ASP A 282 6.99 20.36 6.62
N GLY A 283 7.01 21.03 7.76
CA GLY A 283 6.40 20.57 9.00
C GLY A 283 7.34 19.74 9.88
N GLU A 284 6.75 19.01 10.83
CA GLU A 284 7.48 18.18 11.79
C GLU A 284 7.77 16.78 11.20
N LYS A 285 8.64 16.75 10.21
CA LYS A 285 9.01 15.52 9.49
C LYS A 285 9.83 14.56 10.36
N PRO A 286 9.67 13.23 10.19
CA PRO A 286 10.60 12.24 10.73
C PRO A 286 11.97 12.32 10.03
N GLU A 287 12.96 11.59 10.51
CA GLU A 287 14.12 11.25 9.68
C GLU A 287 13.66 10.45 8.47
N TYR A 288 14.27 10.66 7.29
CA TYR A 288 13.78 10.09 6.05
C TYR A 288 14.89 9.67 5.09
N ILE A 289 14.53 8.81 4.16
CA ILE A 289 15.29 8.41 2.97
C ILE A 289 14.47 8.75 1.75
N LEU A 290 15.04 9.40 0.75
CA LEU A 290 14.36 9.63 -0.53
C LEU A 290 14.72 8.52 -1.51
N LYS A 291 13.70 7.90 -2.10
CA LYS A 291 13.78 6.96 -3.22
C LYS A 291 12.96 7.52 -4.36
N ILE A 292 13.62 8.01 -5.40
CA ILE A 292 13.00 8.76 -6.48
C ILE A 292 13.13 7.96 -7.77
N ILE A 293 11.99 7.63 -8.36
CA ILE A 293 11.91 6.93 -9.63
C ILE A 293 12.23 7.92 -10.75
N MET A 294 13.23 7.60 -11.58
CA MET A 294 13.64 8.45 -12.70
C MET A 294 14.36 7.64 -13.77
N ASP A 295 14.14 8.00 -15.03
CA ASP A 295 14.59 7.20 -16.17
C ASP A 295 16.11 7.33 -16.45
N ASN A 296 16.76 8.38 -15.97
CA ASN A 296 18.17 8.62 -16.21
C ASN A 296 18.88 9.04 -14.92
N SER A 297 20.17 8.72 -14.81
CA SER A 297 21.02 9.20 -13.72
C SER A 297 21.04 10.75 -13.68
N PRO A 298 20.94 11.37 -12.50
CA PRO A 298 21.07 12.82 -12.38
C PRO A 298 22.49 13.28 -12.74
N LEU A 299 22.58 14.54 -13.13
CA LEU A 299 23.88 15.21 -13.30
C LEU A 299 24.39 15.71 -11.95
N ILE A 300 23.53 16.36 -11.19
CA ILE A 300 23.82 16.96 -9.88
C ILE A 300 22.61 16.75 -8.97
N VAL A 301 22.89 16.48 -7.70
CA VAL A 301 21.91 16.45 -6.61
C VAL A 301 22.29 17.50 -5.57
N LEU A 302 21.41 18.45 -5.32
CA LEU A 302 21.59 19.48 -4.31
C LEU A 302 20.66 19.25 -3.13
N ALA A 303 21.11 19.53 -1.92
CA ALA A 303 20.27 19.64 -0.73
C ALA A 303 20.50 21.02 -0.09
N ASP A 304 19.42 21.82 0.05
CA ASP A 304 19.47 23.23 0.50
C ASP A 304 20.58 24.03 -0.20
N ASN A 305 20.70 23.89 -1.52
CA ASN A 305 21.69 24.50 -2.41
C ASN A 305 23.15 24.03 -2.21
N GLN A 306 23.38 22.96 -1.45
CA GLN A 306 24.71 22.32 -1.34
C GLN A 306 24.72 21.04 -2.16
N GLU A 307 25.79 20.88 -2.97
CA GLU A 307 25.95 19.68 -3.79
C GLU A 307 26.27 18.46 -2.92
N LEU A 308 25.53 17.39 -3.16
CA LEU A 308 25.73 16.09 -2.50
C LEU A 308 26.71 15.23 -3.28
N VAL A 309 27.52 14.45 -2.57
CA VAL A 309 28.56 13.60 -3.14
C VAL A 309 27.97 12.27 -3.60
N GLU A 310 28.14 11.95 -4.89
CA GLU A 310 27.73 10.65 -5.46
C GLU A 310 28.43 9.49 -4.73
N LYS A 311 27.74 8.36 -4.61
CA LYS A 311 28.14 7.12 -3.91
C LYS A 311 28.34 7.25 -2.40
N LEU A 312 28.34 8.46 -1.85
CA LEU A 312 28.41 8.71 -0.42
C LEU A 312 27.05 9.18 0.14
N GLU A 313 26.45 10.18 -0.50
CA GLU A 313 25.22 10.81 -0.05
C GLU A 313 24.02 10.48 -0.95
N TRP A 314 24.29 10.14 -2.21
CA TRP A 314 23.30 9.62 -3.12
C TRP A 314 23.89 8.57 -4.07
N ASN A 315 23.00 7.70 -4.57
CA ASN A 315 23.34 6.68 -5.56
C ASN A 315 22.19 6.50 -6.55
N TYR A 316 22.51 6.29 -7.83
CA TYR A 316 21.53 5.94 -8.84
C TYR A 316 21.69 4.48 -9.25
N ILE A 317 20.61 3.71 -9.17
CA ILE A 317 20.56 2.31 -9.59
C ILE A 317 19.86 2.25 -10.95
N GLU A 318 20.67 2.14 -12.00
CA GLU A 318 20.18 2.17 -13.38
C GLU A 318 19.20 1.04 -13.68
N ALA A 319 19.47 -0.18 -13.19
CA ALA A 319 18.59 -1.35 -13.39
C ALA A 319 17.18 -1.17 -12.81
N ASP A 320 17.04 -0.37 -11.75
CA ASP A 320 15.79 -0.13 -11.04
C ASP A 320 15.17 1.23 -11.38
N HIS A 321 15.86 2.05 -12.19
CA HIS A 321 15.46 3.44 -12.43
C HIS A 321 15.26 4.24 -11.13
N LEU A 322 16.16 4.06 -10.16
CA LEU A 322 15.96 4.55 -8.80
C LEU A 322 17.13 5.39 -8.31
N LEU A 323 16.87 6.65 -7.99
CA LEU A 323 17.77 7.51 -7.24
C LEU A 323 17.49 7.35 -5.74
N ILE A 324 18.51 7.02 -4.97
CA ILE A 324 18.48 6.95 -3.51
C ILE A 324 19.30 8.09 -2.94
N ILE A 325 18.69 8.95 -2.12
CA ILE A 325 19.40 9.98 -1.36
C ILE A 325 19.37 9.55 0.10
N ASN A 326 20.56 9.31 0.66
CA ASN A 326 20.73 8.79 2.02
C ASN A 326 20.98 9.95 3.00
N PRO A 327 20.15 10.09 4.04
CA PRO A 327 20.17 11.25 4.92
C PRO A 327 21.17 11.22 6.06
N SER A 328 22.11 10.29 6.16
CA SER A 328 23.11 10.35 7.25
C SER A 328 23.89 11.68 7.28
N SER A 329 23.89 12.44 6.18
CA SER A 329 24.40 13.81 6.04
C SER A 329 23.31 14.89 5.92
N VAL A 330 22.00 14.52 6.02
CA VAL A 330 20.88 15.37 5.54
C VAL A 330 19.75 15.51 6.56
N ILE A 331 19.97 15.19 7.83
CA ILE A 331 18.96 15.08 8.91
C ILE A 331 18.03 16.31 8.99
N ASP A 332 18.53 17.51 8.74
CA ASP A 332 17.75 18.75 8.81
C ASP A 332 17.41 19.38 7.45
N ARG A 333 17.80 18.77 6.35
CA ARG A 333 17.57 19.32 5.01
C ARG A 333 16.09 19.35 4.68
N LYS A 334 15.66 20.41 4.00
CA LYS A 334 14.24 20.64 3.68
C LYS A 334 13.97 20.63 2.19
N GLN A 335 14.97 20.90 1.36
CA GLN A 335 14.77 21.07 -0.06
C GLN A 335 15.86 20.33 -0.85
N PHE A 336 15.43 19.61 -1.89
CA PHE A 336 16.32 18.87 -2.80
C PHE A 336 16.05 19.32 -4.23
N TYR A 337 17.10 19.56 -4.98
CA TYR A 337 17.04 19.82 -6.41
C TYR A 337 17.90 18.81 -7.16
N ILE A 338 17.27 18.11 -8.11
CA ILE A 338 17.88 17.06 -8.92
C ILE A 338 17.91 17.57 -10.35
N GLN A 339 19.09 17.79 -10.87
CA GLN A 339 19.32 18.29 -12.22
C GLN A 339 19.58 17.13 -13.18
N PHE A 340 18.90 17.12 -14.31
CA PHE A 340 19.12 16.15 -15.38
C PHE A 340 20.30 16.54 -16.28
N ARG A 341 20.88 15.53 -16.94
CA ARG A 341 21.69 15.78 -18.15
C ARG A 341 20.75 16.26 -19.24
N ILE A 342 21.04 17.42 -19.82
CA ILE A 342 20.28 18.00 -20.95
C ILE A 342 20.70 17.29 -22.23
#